data_91fb43df897a265d92cdcb9b56d76c96
#
_entry.id   91fb43df897a265d92cdcb9b56d76c96
#
_cell.length_a   1.000
_cell.length_b   1.000
_cell.length_c   1.000
_cell.angle_alpha   90.00
_cell.angle_beta   90.00
_cell.angle_gamma   90.00
#
_symmetry.space_group_name_H-M   'P 1'
#
loop_
_entity.id
_entity.type
_entity.pdbx_description
1 polymer ?
#
loop_
_entity_poly.entity_id
_entity_poly.type
_entity_poly.pdbx_seq_one_letter_code
_entity_poly.pdbx_strand_id
1 'polypeptide(L)'
;MTFATNQNGRNPVRLLDHAETPIVRHSKVKSSSSPFDGDLIYWSTRLGEHPEMDATRAKLLKQQNGRCAYCRLNFMDGDLLEIDHKTPKSLGGKDSLNNYQLLHRHCHDKKTANDGSLDKPQCQGQVK
;
A
#
# COMPACT_ATOMS: atom_id res chain seq x y z
N MET A 1 -19.50 -30.07 -20.36
CA MET A 1 -19.38 -31.46 -19.93
C MET A 1 -18.22 -31.58 -18.94
N THR A 2 -18.49 -32.11 -17.77
CA THR A 2 -17.48 -32.27 -16.73
C THR A 2 -17.13 -33.73 -16.59
N PHE A 3 -15.85 -34.05 -16.47
CA PHE A 3 -15.37 -35.41 -16.20
C PHE A 3 -15.06 -35.55 -14.72
N ALA A 4 -15.63 -36.51 -14.07
CA ALA A 4 -15.36 -36.82 -12.69
C ALA A 4 -15.05 -38.32 -12.54
N THR A 5 -14.00 -38.65 -11.81
CA THR A 5 -13.66 -40.02 -11.46
C THR A 5 -13.94 -40.22 -9.99
N ASN A 6 -14.70 -41.29 -9.70
CA ASN A 6 -14.99 -41.66 -8.32
C ASN A 6 -14.06 -42.80 -7.94
N GLN A 7 -13.16 -42.55 -7.01
CA GLN A 7 -12.21 -43.55 -6.54
C GLN A 7 -12.39 -43.82 -5.05
N ASN A 8 -12.89 -44.96 -4.73
CA ASN A 8 -12.86 -45.56 -3.37
C ASN A 8 -13.21 -44.60 -2.22
N GLY A 9 -14.37 -43.97 -2.27
CA GLY A 9 -14.86 -43.14 -1.17
C GLY A 9 -14.17 -41.79 -0.99
N ARG A 10 -13.25 -41.45 -1.87
CA ARG A 10 -12.64 -40.12 -1.89
C ARG A 10 -13.47 -39.20 -2.75
N ASN A 11 -13.35 -37.89 -2.50
CA ASN A 11 -14.01 -36.88 -3.33
C ASN A 11 -13.59 -37.08 -4.80
N PRO A 12 -14.54 -37.01 -5.74
CA PRO A 12 -14.21 -37.20 -7.15
C PRO A 12 -13.27 -36.10 -7.63
N VAL A 13 -12.25 -36.52 -8.37
CA VAL A 13 -11.37 -35.57 -9.04
C VAL A 13 -12.12 -35.03 -10.25
N ARG A 14 -12.26 -33.73 -10.34
CA ARG A 14 -13.00 -33.03 -11.40
C ARG A 14 -12.07 -32.18 -12.21
N LEU A 15 -12.20 -32.25 -13.53
CA LEU A 15 -11.53 -31.31 -14.41
C LEU A 15 -12.26 -29.97 -14.36
N LEU A 16 -11.47 -28.90 -14.25
CA LEU A 16 -12.05 -27.55 -14.26
C LEU A 16 -12.59 -27.19 -15.65
N ASP A 17 -13.80 -26.69 -15.66
CA ASP A 17 -14.37 -26.13 -16.89
C ASP A 17 -13.84 -24.71 -17.07
N HIS A 18 -13.48 -24.35 -18.29
CA HIS A 18 -13.04 -22.98 -18.61
C HIS A 18 -14.07 -21.93 -18.24
N ALA A 19 -15.36 -22.27 -18.30
CA ALA A 19 -16.43 -21.34 -17.92
C ALA A 19 -16.43 -21.01 -16.42
N GLU A 20 -15.89 -21.89 -15.60
CA GLU A 20 -15.80 -21.70 -14.14
C GLU A 20 -14.59 -20.89 -13.71
N THR A 21 -13.63 -20.70 -14.61
CA THR A 21 -12.41 -19.95 -14.30
C THR A 21 -12.61 -18.48 -14.65
N PRO A 22 -12.63 -17.57 -13.67
CA PRO A 22 -12.79 -16.16 -13.96
C PRO A 22 -11.58 -15.61 -14.71
N ILE A 23 -11.83 -14.74 -15.67
CA ILE A 23 -10.78 -14.03 -16.38
C ILE A 23 -10.33 -12.86 -15.50
N VAL A 24 -9.09 -12.90 -15.03
CA VAL A 24 -8.50 -11.81 -14.26
C VAL A 24 -7.62 -11.00 -15.19
N ARG A 25 -8.01 -9.74 -15.38
CA ARG A 25 -7.22 -8.83 -16.21
C ARG A 25 -6.20 -8.11 -15.34
N HIS A 26 -4.95 -8.18 -15.75
CA HIS A 26 -3.86 -7.51 -15.07
C HIS A 26 -3.45 -6.25 -15.83
N SER A 27 -3.06 -5.21 -15.10
CA SER A 27 -2.49 -4.02 -15.71
C SER A 27 -1.17 -4.36 -16.39
N LYS A 28 -0.99 -3.87 -17.62
CA LYS A 28 0.24 -4.08 -18.36
C LYS A 28 1.41 -3.37 -17.68
N VAL A 29 2.55 -4.02 -17.62
CA VAL A 29 3.79 -3.40 -17.14
C VAL A 29 4.23 -2.36 -18.16
N LYS A 30 4.77 -1.23 -17.69
CA LYS A 30 5.39 -0.23 -18.57
C LYS A 30 6.47 -0.91 -19.41
N SER A 31 6.49 -0.62 -20.70
CA SER A 31 7.42 -1.28 -21.64
C SER A 31 8.90 -1.07 -21.30
N SER A 32 9.23 0.04 -20.64
CA SER A 32 10.59 0.38 -20.24
C SER A 32 10.96 -0.09 -18.83
N SER A 33 10.02 -0.72 -18.11
CA SER A 33 10.24 -1.11 -16.72
C SER A 33 10.74 -2.54 -16.60
N SER A 34 11.69 -2.76 -15.72
CA SER A 34 12.27 -4.05 -15.38
C SER A 34 12.24 -4.23 -13.86
N PRO A 35 12.03 -5.44 -13.34
CA PRO A 35 12.11 -5.68 -11.88
C PRO A 35 13.47 -5.30 -11.29
N PHE A 36 14.47 -5.10 -12.11
CA PHE A 36 15.83 -4.77 -11.69
C PHE A 36 16.20 -3.31 -11.97
N ASP A 37 15.22 -2.46 -12.32
CA ASP A 37 15.49 -1.05 -12.66
C ASP A 37 15.65 -0.13 -11.45
N GLY A 38 15.41 -0.65 -10.24
CA GLY A 38 15.54 0.12 -9.00
C GLY A 38 14.32 0.99 -8.67
N ASP A 39 13.27 0.97 -9.46
CA ASP A 39 12.05 1.75 -9.17
C ASP A 39 11.21 1.04 -8.10
N LEU A 40 11.61 1.21 -6.85
CA LEU A 40 10.97 0.57 -5.71
C LEU A 40 9.49 0.98 -5.56
N ILE A 41 9.19 2.24 -5.85
CA ILE A 41 7.84 2.78 -5.72
C ILE A 41 6.91 2.13 -6.74
N TYR A 42 7.33 2.07 -7.99
CA TYR A 42 6.54 1.44 -9.06
C TYR A 42 6.23 -0.03 -8.75
N TRP A 43 7.27 -0.79 -8.42
CA TRP A 43 7.10 -2.24 -8.19
C TRP A 43 6.37 -2.53 -6.90
N SER A 44 6.63 -1.78 -5.82
CA SER A 44 5.90 -1.93 -4.56
C SER A 44 4.43 -1.59 -4.71
N THR A 45 4.12 -0.53 -5.46
CA THR A 45 2.74 -0.14 -5.76
C THR A 45 2.02 -1.23 -6.52
N ARG A 46 2.69 -1.85 -7.47
CA ARG A 46 2.10 -2.88 -8.30
C ARG A 46 1.88 -4.20 -7.54
N LEU A 47 2.87 -4.63 -6.80
CA LEU A 47 2.88 -5.94 -6.14
C LEU A 47 2.32 -5.89 -4.71
N GLY A 48 2.52 -4.78 -4.02
CA GLY A 48 2.21 -4.67 -2.59
C GLY A 48 3.31 -5.25 -1.70
N GLU A 49 4.43 -5.63 -2.30
CA GLU A 49 5.61 -6.14 -1.60
C GLU A 49 6.85 -5.90 -2.46
N HIS A 50 7.99 -5.76 -1.81
CA HIS A 50 9.28 -5.63 -2.49
C HIS A 50 10.39 -6.00 -1.52
N PRO A 51 11.42 -6.75 -1.96
CA PRO A 51 12.51 -7.17 -1.06
C PRO A 51 13.25 -6.01 -0.39
N GLU A 52 13.36 -4.88 -1.06
CA GLU A 52 14.10 -3.71 -0.59
C GLU A 52 13.20 -2.62 0.02
N MET A 53 11.90 -2.86 0.13
CA MET A 53 10.94 -1.91 0.69
C MET A 53 10.30 -2.50 1.94
N ASP A 54 10.10 -1.68 2.94
CA ASP A 54 9.36 -2.08 4.14
C ASP A 54 7.97 -2.60 3.76
N ALA A 55 7.59 -3.74 4.35
CA ALA A 55 6.34 -4.43 4.02
C ALA A 55 5.11 -3.54 4.23
N THR A 56 5.11 -2.73 5.29
CA THR A 56 4.00 -1.82 5.59
C THR A 56 3.88 -0.74 4.50
N ARG A 57 5.01 -0.14 4.12
CA ARG A 57 5.03 0.87 3.06
C ARG A 57 4.60 0.30 1.72
N ALA A 58 5.06 -0.90 1.37
CA ALA A 58 4.68 -1.54 0.12
C ALA A 58 3.17 -1.81 0.05
N LYS A 59 2.58 -2.30 1.14
CA LYS A 59 1.14 -2.52 1.22
C LYS A 59 0.36 -1.21 1.11
N LEU A 60 0.82 -0.16 1.78
CA LEU A 60 0.17 1.15 1.71
C LEU A 60 0.28 1.75 0.31
N LEU A 61 1.42 1.61 -0.35
CA LEU A 61 1.58 2.03 -1.75
C LEU A 61 0.55 1.36 -2.65
N LYS A 62 0.36 0.06 -2.49
CA LYS A 62 -0.65 -0.67 -3.27
C LYS A 62 -2.06 -0.19 -2.95
N GLN A 63 -2.40 -0.01 -1.67
CA GLN A 63 -3.71 0.47 -1.25
C GLN A 63 -4.02 1.87 -1.75
N GLN A 64 -3.02 2.74 -1.79
CA GLN A 64 -3.17 4.13 -2.21
C GLN A 64 -2.87 4.34 -3.70
N ASN A 65 -2.59 3.27 -4.46
CA ASN A 65 -2.21 3.33 -5.87
C ASN A 65 -1.01 4.26 -6.12
N GLY A 66 -0.04 4.25 -5.20
CA GLY A 66 1.16 5.07 -5.32
C GLY A 66 0.93 6.56 -5.18
N ARG A 67 -0.14 6.97 -4.50
CA ARG A 67 -0.47 8.40 -4.30
C ARG A 67 -0.41 8.78 -2.84
N CYS A 68 0.03 9.99 -2.59
CA CYS A 68 0.00 10.56 -1.25
C CYS A 68 -1.44 10.75 -0.79
N ALA A 69 -1.74 10.38 0.46
CA ALA A 69 -3.08 10.53 1.01
C ALA A 69 -3.48 12.00 1.25
N TYR A 70 -2.51 12.89 1.35
CA TYR A 70 -2.74 14.32 1.62
C TYR A 70 -2.88 15.15 0.35
N CYS A 71 -1.86 15.15 -0.50
CA CYS A 71 -1.84 15.99 -1.71
C CYS A 71 -2.38 15.28 -2.95
N ARG A 72 -2.58 13.96 -2.88
CA ARG A 72 -3.08 13.13 -3.98
C ARG A 72 -2.14 13.01 -5.18
N LEU A 73 -0.93 13.54 -5.08
CA LEU A 73 0.07 13.39 -6.12
C LEU A 73 0.75 12.02 -6.02
N ASN A 74 1.22 11.53 -7.15
CA ASN A 74 1.94 10.28 -7.19
C ASN A 74 3.28 10.42 -6.47
N PHE A 75 3.68 9.34 -5.78
CA PHE A 75 5.03 9.24 -5.27
C PHE A 75 5.99 8.98 -6.42
N MET A 76 7.12 9.63 -6.36
CA MET A 76 8.20 9.49 -7.35
C MET A 76 9.38 8.76 -6.72
N ASP A 77 10.20 8.16 -7.57
CA ASP A 77 11.44 7.57 -7.09
C ASP A 77 12.30 8.65 -6.42
N GLY A 78 12.82 8.34 -5.24
CA GLY A 78 13.57 9.29 -4.42
C GLY A 78 12.74 10.12 -3.44
N ASP A 79 11.43 10.06 -3.51
CA ASP A 79 10.57 10.75 -2.52
C ASP A 79 10.73 10.13 -1.14
N LEU A 80 10.73 10.98 -0.12
CA LEU A 80 10.72 10.54 1.27
C LEU A 80 9.29 10.22 1.69
N LEU A 81 9.05 8.96 1.97
CA LEU A 81 7.73 8.43 2.34
C LEU A 81 7.65 8.27 3.86
N GLU A 82 6.61 8.85 4.44
CA GLU A 82 6.36 8.75 5.88
C GLU A 82 5.05 8.02 6.14
N ILE A 83 5.09 7.09 7.09
CA ILE A 83 3.89 6.40 7.56
C ILE A 83 3.26 7.27 8.65
N ASP A 84 2.02 7.61 8.46
CA ASP A 84 1.27 8.46 9.38
C ASP A 84 0.00 7.75 9.84
N HIS A 85 -0.54 8.19 10.97
CA HIS A 85 -1.82 7.70 11.47
C HIS A 85 -2.96 8.58 10.95
N LYS A 86 -3.98 7.96 10.36
CA LYS A 86 -5.20 8.69 9.95
C LYS A 86 -5.83 9.36 11.16
N THR A 87 -5.98 8.59 12.25
CA THR A 87 -6.36 9.13 13.55
C THR A 87 -5.11 9.17 14.42
N PRO A 88 -4.67 10.35 14.87
CA PRO A 88 -3.46 10.46 15.71
C PRO A 88 -3.57 9.64 17.00
N LYS A 89 -2.45 9.14 17.47
CA LYS A 89 -2.40 8.40 18.74
C LYS A 89 -2.92 9.23 19.90
N SER A 90 -2.66 10.52 19.89
CA SER A 90 -3.17 11.45 20.89
C SER A 90 -4.69 11.50 20.98
N LEU A 91 -5.37 11.14 19.87
CA LEU A 91 -6.82 11.08 19.80
C LEU A 91 -7.36 9.64 19.84
N GLY A 92 -6.54 8.70 20.29
CA GLY A 92 -6.95 7.30 20.43
C GLY A 92 -6.71 6.44 19.20
N GLY A 93 -5.92 6.90 18.24
CA GLY A 93 -5.58 6.13 17.05
C GLY A 93 -4.79 4.87 17.38
N LYS A 94 -5.15 3.76 16.73
CA LYS A 94 -4.51 2.47 16.94
C LYS A 94 -3.39 2.24 15.93
N ASP A 95 -2.42 1.43 16.32
CA ASP A 95 -1.34 0.98 15.45
C ASP A 95 -1.85 -0.20 14.60
N SER A 96 -2.53 0.09 13.53
CA SER A 96 -3.03 -0.90 12.60
C SER A 96 -2.91 -0.41 11.17
N LEU A 97 -2.78 -1.36 10.24
CA LEU A 97 -2.65 -1.03 8.82
C LEU A 97 -3.84 -0.18 8.32
N ASN A 98 -5.02 -0.42 8.88
CA ASN A 98 -6.23 0.33 8.51
C ASN A 98 -6.17 1.80 8.93
N ASN A 99 -5.41 2.09 10.00
CA ASN A 99 -5.22 3.45 10.49
C ASN A 99 -3.96 4.12 9.93
N TYR A 100 -3.16 3.39 9.18
CA TYR A 100 -1.97 3.94 8.56
C TYR A 100 -2.27 4.55 7.20
N GLN A 101 -1.51 5.55 6.86
CA GLN A 101 -1.51 6.16 5.53
C GLN A 101 -0.08 6.57 5.18
N LEU A 102 0.20 6.67 3.90
CA LEU A 102 1.50 7.03 3.40
C LEU A 102 1.46 8.45 2.85
N LEU A 103 2.37 9.28 3.29
CA LEU A 103 2.46 10.68 2.92
C LEU A 103 3.86 11.02 2.44
N HIS A 104 3.99 12.05 1.61
CA HIS A 104 5.27 12.72 1.45
C HIS A 104 5.68 13.35 2.78
N ARG A 105 6.96 13.43 3.05
CA ARG A 105 7.47 14.02 4.29
C ARG A 105 6.91 15.44 4.52
N HIS A 106 6.95 16.28 3.51
CA HIS A 106 6.42 17.65 3.62
C HIS A 106 4.90 17.67 3.86
N CYS A 107 4.16 16.70 3.32
CA CYS A 107 2.72 16.58 3.57
C CYS A 107 2.44 16.11 4.99
N HIS A 108 3.27 15.20 5.50
CA HIS A 108 3.20 14.74 6.88
C HIS A 108 3.42 15.92 7.84
N ASP A 109 4.44 16.73 7.58
CA ASP A 109 4.71 17.91 8.42
C ASP A 109 3.54 18.90 8.42
N LYS A 110 2.95 19.15 7.25
CA LYS A 110 1.77 20.03 7.14
C LYS A 110 0.56 19.47 7.87
N LYS A 111 0.32 18.17 7.72
CA LYS A 111 -0.78 17.52 8.42
C LYS A 111 -0.60 17.58 9.93
N THR A 112 0.60 17.24 10.40
CA THR A 112 0.91 17.25 11.83
C THR A 112 0.75 18.66 12.43
N ALA A 113 1.11 19.68 11.68
CA ALA A 113 0.90 21.06 12.12
C ALA A 113 -0.59 21.44 12.21
N ASN A 114 -1.41 20.87 11.32
CA ASN A 114 -2.83 21.22 11.25
C ASN A 114 -3.70 20.39 12.20
N ASP A 115 -3.28 19.16 12.54
CA ASP A 115 -4.10 18.27 13.38
C ASP A 115 -3.82 18.43 14.87
N GLY A 116 -2.97 19.38 15.25
CA GLY A 116 -2.66 19.66 16.65
C GLY A 116 -1.69 18.68 17.28
N SER A 117 -1.11 17.76 16.52
CA SER A 117 -0.16 16.79 17.08
C SER A 117 1.11 17.43 17.62
N LEU A 118 1.41 18.64 17.16
CA LEU A 118 2.56 19.40 17.63
C LEU A 118 2.23 20.39 18.76
N ASP A 119 0.99 20.44 19.20
CA ASP A 119 0.59 21.31 20.30
C ASP A 119 1.08 20.75 21.62
N LYS A 120 2.36 20.88 21.84
CA LYS A 120 2.98 20.52 23.10
C LYS A 120 3.50 21.80 23.78
N PRO A 121 3.38 21.87 25.10
CA PRO A 121 3.78 23.09 25.80
C PRO A 121 5.21 23.49 25.54
N GLN A 122 6.07 22.53 25.32
CA GLN A 122 7.48 22.83 25.14
C GLN A 122 7.82 23.31 23.73
N CYS A 123 6.89 23.31 22.83
CA CYS A 123 7.19 23.68 21.45
C CYS A 123 7.01 25.13 21.16
N GLN A 124 6.39 25.89 22.06
CA GLN A 124 6.05 27.22 21.71
C GLN A 124 7.16 28.22 21.85
N GLY A 125 8.17 27.94 22.57
CA GLY A 125 9.21 28.93 22.83
C GLY A 125 10.02 29.35 21.62
N GLN A 126 10.10 28.51 20.64
CA GLN A 126 10.97 28.76 19.54
C GLN A 126 10.33 29.22 18.30
N VAL A 127 9.20 29.49 18.31
CA VAL A 127 8.55 29.97 17.13
C VAL A 127 9.00 31.34 16.81
N LYS A 128 9.41 31.60 15.70
CA LYS A 128 9.74 32.92 15.27
C LYS A 128 11.10 33.12 14.99
#